data_419b33982d1430c7ff39f38bbf187381
#
_entry.id   419b33982d1430c7ff39f38bbf187381
#
_cell.length_a   1.000
_cell.length_b   1.000
_cell.length_c   1.000
_cell.angle_alpha   90.00
_cell.angle_beta   90.00
_cell.angle_gamma   90.00
#
_symmetry.space_group_name_H-M   'P 1'
#
loop_
_entity.id
_entity.type
_entity.pdbx_description
1 polymer ?
#
loop_
_entity_poly.entity_id
_entity_poly.type
_entity_poly.pdbx_seq_one_letter_code
_entity_poly.pdbx_strand_id
1 'polypeptide(L)'
;MREEIQSLTIAEDNTVPDTPGVVSKDISQNKDGTVMLWYTPKEVTSSDGSTKTMYDMWIGGENGVLQTGTNASRMFAYLTNVEKLDLSKLDTSYITNMSRMFYMSSGLKSIDLSNFNTSNVTSMNYMFSECNNLLSLDLSNFDTSKVTAMVGMFQNDTNLSSINFGSDFNTEKVTNMIAMFSSCKKLSYIDLSEFNTSNVTNMQSMFYYCESLQSLDLSNFDTSKVTTMYAMFMNCINLKELDLSNFNTSNVTNMQSMFYQCRRLEDLNLGSFDTSKLTTINYIFNNCISLKNLDIRNAELSKVQSKIVPYYGIKNTATIYVKNSTEKEYMKSNISNAIEDNIIIING
;
A
#
# COMPACT_ATOMS: atom_id res chain seq x y z
N MET A 1 -0.58 -2.75 -27.10
CA MET A 1 -0.02 -1.42 -27.47
C MET A 1 0.74 -0.75 -26.32
N ARG A 2 0.22 -0.57 -25.08
CA ARG A 2 0.99 0.08 -24.00
C ARG A 2 2.22 -0.72 -23.55
N GLU A 3 2.10 -2.04 -23.49
CA GLU A 3 3.21 -2.96 -23.22
C GLU A 3 4.27 -3.04 -24.34
N GLU A 4 4.00 -2.42 -25.47
CA GLU A 4 4.90 -2.31 -26.62
C GLU A 4 5.60 -0.96 -26.67
N ILE A 5 5.31 -0.03 -25.76
CA ILE A 5 6.00 1.25 -25.67
C ILE A 5 7.37 1.01 -25.05
N GLN A 6 8.43 1.34 -25.81
CA GLN A 6 9.83 1.26 -25.36
C GLN A 6 10.25 2.56 -24.65
N SER A 7 9.80 3.69 -25.16
CA SER A 7 10.00 5.00 -24.54
C SER A 7 8.77 5.88 -24.71
N LEU A 8 8.55 6.76 -23.72
CA LEU A 8 7.51 7.78 -23.78
C LEU A 8 8.11 9.12 -23.34
N THR A 9 7.99 10.13 -24.19
CA THR A 9 8.54 11.46 -23.96
C THR A 9 7.43 12.51 -24.08
N ILE A 10 7.37 13.44 -23.12
CA ILE A 10 6.58 14.66 -23.29
C ILE A 10 7.44 15.63 -24.11
N ALA A 11 7.00 15.95 -25.32
CA ALA A 11 7.76 16.76 -26.26
C ALA A 11 7.75 18.26 -25.89
N GLU A 12 8.68 19.02 -26.46
CA GLU A 12 8.81 20.47 -26.24
C GLU A 12 7.59 21.26 -26.74
N ASP A 13 6.92 20.76 -27.79
CA ASP A 13 5.68 21.33 -28.34
C ASP A 13 4.87 20.25 -29.07
N ASN A 14 3.80 20.65 -29.76
CA ASN A 14 2.94 19.76 -30.54
C ASN A 14 3.39 19.56 -32.00
N THR A 15 4.60 19.98 -32.35
CA THR A 15 5.15 19.85 -33.71
C THR A 15 5.56 18.42 -33.99
N VAL A 16 4.88 17.76 -34.89
CA VAL A 16 5.22 16.41 -35.35
C VAL A 16 6.39 16.48 -36.32
N PRO A 17 7.51 15.75 -36.09
CA PRO A 17 8.62 15.73 -37.02
C PRO A 17 8.22 15.20 -38.39
N ASP A 18 8.66 15.89 -39.46
CA ASP A 18 8.53 15.42 -40.84
C ASP A 18 9.67 14.42 -41.16
N THR A 19 9.56 13.23 -40.53
CA THR A 19 10.56 12.16 -40.65
C THR A 19 9.88 10.90 -41.19
N PRO A 20 10.50 10.18 -42.17
CA PRO A 20 9.95 8.93 -42.67
C PRO A 20 9.67 7.91 -41.55
N GLY A 21 8.50 7.30 -41.59
CA GLY A 21 8.09 6.28 -40.61
C GLY A 21 7.42 6.83 -39.33
N VAL A 22 7.33 8.14 -39.13
CA VAL A 22 6.56 8.74 -38.06
C VAL A 22 5.07 8.60 -38.35
N VAL A 23 4.32 8.07 -37.37
CA VAL A 23 2.86 8.03 -37.40
C VAL A 23 2.35 8.99 -36.35
N SER A 24 1.45 9.87 -36.70
CA SER A 24 0.91 10.87 -35.77
C SER A 24 -0.60 10.80 -35.65
N LYS A 25 -1.10 11.31 -34.55
CA LYS A 25 -2.52 11.39 -34.25
C LYS A 25 -2.81 12.62 -33.38
N ASP A 26 -3.78 13.41 -33.81
CA ASP A 26 -4.36 14.45 -32.96
C ASP A 26 -5.21 13.79 -31.85
N ILE A 27 -4.79 13.99 -30.60
CA ILE A 27 -5.46 13.48 -29.40
C ILE A 27 -6.11 14.61 -28.57
N SER A 28 -6.07 15.86 -29.07
CA SER A 28 -6.78 16.97 -28.45
C SER A 28 -8.28 16.71 -28.38
N GLN A 29 -8.93 17.32 -27.38
CA GLN A 29 -10.36 17.13 -27.15
C GLN A 29 -11.20 17.61 -28.36
N ASN A 30 -10.82 18.72 -28.95
CA ASN A 30 -11.55 19.37 -30.04
C ASN A 30 -11.05 18.94 -31.43
N LYS A 31 -10.02 18.12 -31.53
CA LYS A 31 -9.35 17.75 -32.79
C LYS A 31 -8.78 18.97 -33.54
N ASP A 32 -8.22 19.91 -32.81
CA ASP A 32 -7.67 21.18 -33.27
C ASP A 32 -6.12 21.18 -33.31
N GLY A 33 -5.50 20.02 -33.05
CA GLY A 33 -4.04 19.86 -33.09
C GLY A 33 -3.31 20.41 -31.86
N THR A 34 -4.02 20.90 -30.84
CA THR A 34 -3.40 21.46 -29.64
C THR A 34 -2.65 20.41 -28.82
N VAL A 35 -2.99 19.12 -28.95
CA VAL A 35 -2.26 18.01 -28.37
C VAL A 35 -2.05 16.93 -29.42
N MET A 36 -0.77 16.68 -29.76
CA MET A 36 -0.39 15.68 -30.74
C MET A 36 0.32 14.50 -30.07
N LEU A 37 0.01 13.31 -30.54
CA LEU A 37 0.74 12.08 -30.24
C LEU A 37 1.41 11.61 -31.52
N TRP A 38 2.68 11.21 -31.41
CA TRP A 38 3.36 10.54 -32.54
C TRP A 38 4.26 9.44 -32.05
N TYR A 39 4.59 8.52 -32.93
CA TYR A 39 5.43 7.39 -32.60
C TYR A 39 6.18 6.86 -33.83
N THR A 40 7.30 6.19 -33.55
CA THR A 40 8.07 5.43 -34.54
C THR A 40 8.13 3.95 -34.14
N PRO A 41 7.93 3.01 -35.08
CA PRO A 41 8.16 1.61 -34.81
C PRO A 41 9.66 1.31 -34.74
N LYS A 42 10.03 0.39 -33.85
CA LYS A 42 11.40 -0.10 -33.69
C LYS A 42 11.38 -1.59 -33.44
N GLU A 43 12.14 -2.34 -34.26
CA GLU A 43 12.31 -3.77 -34.03
C GLU A 43 13.31 -4.03 -32.91
N VAL A 44 12.89 -4.78 -31.90
CA VAL A 44 13.68 -5.17 -30.74
C VAL A 44 13.80 -6.71 -30.74
N THR A 45 15.03 -7.21 -30.79
CA THR A 45 15.32 -8.64 -30.79
C THR A 45 15.65 -9.06 -29.33
N SER A 46 14.91 -10.02 -28.79
CA SER A 46 15.15 -10.62 -27.50
C SER A 46 16.35 -11.59 -27.54
N SER A 47 16.86 -11.96 -26.36
CA SER A 47 17.99 -12.89 -26.22
C SER A 47 17.73 -14.30 -26.77
N ASP A 48 16.46 -14.69 -26.92
CA ASP A 48 16.00 -15.94 -27.52
C ASP A 48 15.90 -15.87 -29.05
N GLY A 49 16.26 -14.72 -29.67
CA GLY A 49 16.21 -14.49 -31.13
C GLY A 49 14.82 -14.05 -31.62
N SER A 50 13.80 -13.98 -30.79
CA SER A 50 12.49 -13.46 -31.21
C SER A 50 12.55 -11.95 -31.43
N THR A 51 11.87 -11.47 -32.47
CA THR A 51 11.79 -10.04 -32.80
C THR A 51 10.37 -9.55 -32.54
N LYS A 52 10.27 -8.40 -31.87
CA LYS A 52 8.99 -7.75 -31.55
C LYS A 52 9.08 -6.28 -31.95
N THR A 53 8.02 -5.77 -32.57
CA THR A 53 7.89 -4.34 -32.84
C THR A 53 7.56 -3.62 -31.53
N MET A 54 8.41 -2.69 -31.14
CA MET A 54 8.22 -1.76 -30.02
C MET A 54 8.05 -0.35 -30.59
N TYR A 55 7.63 0.58 -29.73
CA TYR A 55 7.37 1.95 -30.17
C TYR A 55 8.06 2.96 -29.27
N ASP A 56 8.83 3.86 -29.88
CA ASP A 56 9.19 5.12 -29.26
C ASP A 56 8.06 6.11 -29.52
N MET A 57 7.54 6.74 -28.45
CA MET A 57 6.32 7.54 -28.48
C MET A 57 6.57 8.92 -27.88
N TRP A 58 5.93 9.92 -28.45
CA TRP A 58 5.94 11.31 -27.97
C TRP A 58 4.53 11.86 -27.86
N ILE A 59 4.32 12.70 -26.84
CA ILE A 59 3.10 13.50 -26.70
C ILE A 59 3.53 14.95 -26.53
N GLY A 60 3.01 15.83 -27.35
CA GLY A 60 3.31 17.27 -27.31
C GLY A 60 2.05 18.11 -27.18
N GLY A 61 2.10 19.10 -26.31
CA GLY A 61 1.07 20.11 -26.14
C GLY A 61 1.46 21.42 -26.80
N GLU A 62 0.48 22.24 -27.16
CA GLU A 62 0.70 23.60 -27.66
C GLU A 62 1.49 24.41 -26.63
N ASN A 63 2.44 25.21 -27.10
CA ASN A 63 3.35 26.03 -26.27
C ASN A 63 4.17 25.22 -25.22
N GLY A 64 4.43 23.96 -25.47
CA GLY A 64 5.29 23.11 -24.64
C GLY A 64 4.64 22.66 -23.32
N VAL A 65 3.33 22.82 -23.15
CA VAL A 65 2.59 22.38 -21.95
C VAL A 65 1.55 21.35 -22.33
N LEU A 66 1.65 20.17 -21.72
CA LEU A 66 0.62 19.15 -21.84
C LEU A 66 -0.42 19.38 -20.74
N GLN A 67 -1.46 20.12 -21.07
CA GLN A 67 -2.59 20.31 -20.17
C GLN A 67 -3.52 19.10 -20.20
N THR A 68 -3.83 18.57 -19.02
CA THR A 68 -4.75 17.44 -18.88
C THR A 68 -6.15 17.91 -18.50
N GLY A 69 -7.16 17.09 -18.81
CA GLY A 69 -8.48 17.26 -18.20
C GLY A 69 -8.46 16.87 -16.70
N THR A 70 -9.62 16.94 -16.06
CA THR A 70 -9.75 16.65 -14.62
C THR A 70 -9.50 15.18 -14.25
N ASN A 71 -9.53 14.25 -15.21
CA ASN A 71 -9.37 12.82 -14.97
C ASN A 71 -8.13 12.27 -15.67
N ALA A 72 -7.08 12.01 -14.89
CA ALA A 72 -5.84 11.38 -15.35
C ALA A 72 -5.78 9.87 -14.98
N SER A 73 -6.92 9.26 -14.69
CA SER A 73 -6.95 7.82 -14.34
C SER A 73 -6.32 6.96 -15.43
N ARG A 74 -5.33 6.13 -15.05
CA ARG A 74 -4.58 5.24 -15.94
C ARG A 74 -3.81 5.96 -17.07
N MET A 75 -3.51 7.25 -16.95
CA MET A 75 -2.85 8.01 -18.03
C MET A 75 -1.53 7.34 -18.46
N PHE A 76 -0.69 6.96 -17.52
CA PHE A 76 0.60 6.30 -17.74
C PHE A 76 0.62 4.85 -17.19
N ALA A 77 -0.52 4.18 -17.18
CA ALA A 77 -0.58 2.78 -16.75
C ALA A 77 -0.03 1.81 -17.80
N TYR A 78 0.51 0.67 -17.32
CA TYR A 78 1.04 -0.42 -18.16
C TYR A 78 2.30 -0.07 -18.94
N LEU A 79 3.12 0.84 -18.47
CA LEU A 79 4.42 1.18 -19.07
C LEU A 79 5.49 0.17 -18.59
N THR A 80 5.46 -1.05 -19.16
CA THR A 80 6.29 -2.17 -18.69
C THR A 80 7.73 -2.10 -19.16
N ASN A 81 8.05 -1.30 -20.18
CA ASN A 81 9.39 -1.16 -20.75
C ASN A 81 9.97 0.27 -20.64
N VAL A 82 9.18 1.22 -20.16
CA VAL A 82 9.62 2.60 -19.97
C VAL A 82 10.31 2.72 -18.62
N GLU A 83 11.62 2.92 -18.61
CA GLU A 83 12.41 3.00 -17.37
C GLU A 83 12.35 4.38 -16.70
N LYS A 84 12.25 5.43 -17.49
CA LYS A 84 12.14 6.82 -17.05
C LYS A 84 11.06 7.54 -17.83
N LEU A 85 10.34 8.39 -17.15
CA LEU A 85 9.29 9.20 -17.72
C LEU A 85 9.52 10.65 -17.29
N ASP A 86 9.77 11.51 -18.26
CA ASP A 86 9.89 12.94 -18.03
C ASP A 86 8.48 13.57 -18.06
N LEU A 87 8.06 14.08 -16.92
CA LEU A 87 6.75 14.71 -16.74
C LEU A 87 6.85 16.21 -16.48
N SER A 88 8.02 16.82 -16.67
CA SER A 88 8.28 18.23 -16.38
C SER A 88 7.37 19.21 -17.12
N LYS A 89 6.81 18.79 -18.26
CA LYS A 89 5.88 19.57 -19.10
C LYS A 89 4.39 19.24 -18.85
N LEU A 90 4.09 18.38 -17.87
CA LEU A 90 2.72 17.98 -17.57
C LEU A 90 2.09 18.95 -16.56
N ASP A 91 1.04 19.66 -16.96
CA ASP A 91 0.23 20.44 -16.04
C ASP A 91 -0.83 19.56 -15.38
N THR A 92 -0.72 19.39 -14.07
CA THR A 92 -1.63 18.57 -13.27
C THR A 92 -2.60 19.38 -12.42
N SER A 93 -2.59 20.70 -12.54
CA SER A 93 -3.36 21.62 -11.67
C SER A 93 -4.88 21.42 -11.72
N TYR A 94 -5.40 20.87 -12.80
CA TYR A 94 -6.84 20.61 -12.98
C TYR A 94 -7.25 19.18 -12.63
N ILE A 95 -6.29 18.30 -12.32
CA ILE A 95 -6.58 16.88 -12.06
C ILE A 95 -7.29 16.73 -10.72
N THR A 96 -8.42 16.03 -10.74
CA THR A 96 -9.16 15.62 -9.54
C THR A 96 -9.07 14.13 -9.27
N ASN A 97 -8.72 13.33 -10.28
CA ASN A 97 -8.62 11.87 -10.17
C ASN A 97 -7.31 11.37 -10.78
N MET A 98 -6.39 10.88 -9.91
CA MET A 98 -5.13 10.23 -10.28
C MET A 98 -5.16 8.71 -10.04
N SER A 99 -6.35 8.11 -9.88
CA SER A 99 -6.46 6.67 -9.63
C SER A 99 -5.79 5.87 -10.74
N ARG A 100 -4.90 4.94 -10.37
CA ARG A 100 -4.16 4.07 -11.30
C ARG A 100 -3.30 4.82 -12.32
N MET A 101 -2.89 6.07 -12.04
CA MET A 101 -2.16 6.87 -13.04
C MET A 101 -0.94 6.17 -13.58
N PHE A 102 -0.16 5.47 -12.72
CA PHE A 102 1.02 4.69 -13.09
C PHE A 102 0.83 3.17 -12.85
N TYR A 103 -0.42 2.71 -12.71
CA TYR A 103 -0.74 1.31 -12.40
C TYR A 103 -0.07 0.32 -13.35
N MET A 104 0.59 -0.72 -12.80
CA MET A 104 1.31 -1.75 -13.55
C MET A 104 2.41 -1.21 -14.48
N SER A 105 2.97 -0.06 -14.17
CA SER A 105 4.10 0.51 -14.92
C SER A 105 5.42 -0.04 -14.37
N SER A 106 5.55 -1.38 -14.47
CA SER A 106 6.67 -2.13 -13.90
C SER A 106 8.03 -1.84 -14.54
N GLY A 107 8.07 -1.14 -15.67
CA GLY A 107 9.32 -0.68 -16.28
C GLY A 107 9.98 0.47 -15.52
N LEU A 108 9.17 1.33 -14.86
CA LEU A 108 9.65 2.54 -14.20
C LEU A 108 10.62 2.21 -13.05
N LYS A 109 11.85 2.74 -13.15
CA LYS A 109 12.89 2.65 -12.11
C LYS A 109 12.92 3.88 -11.22
N SER A 110 12.56 5.03 -11.77
CA SER A 110 12.45 6.31 -11.08
C SER A 110 11.43 7.20 -11.78
N ILE A 111 10.86 8.14 -11.05
CA ILE A 111 9.92 9.13 -11.57
C ILE A 111 10.12 10.44 -10.81
N ASP A 112 10.18 11.54 -11.56
CA ASP A 112 10.20 12.89 -10.99
C ASP A 112 8.77 13.46 -10.98
N LEU A 113 8.28 13.76 -9.78
CA LEU A 113 6.94 14.29 -9.54
C LEU A 113 6.99 15.71 -8.94
N SER A 114 8.15 16.35 -8.95
CA SER A 114 8.38 17.65 -8.29
C SER A 114 7.50 18.79 -8.82
N ASN A 115 7.05 18.67 -10.08
CA ASN A 115 6.14 19.64 -10.72
C ASN A 115 4.64 19.32 -10.54
N PHE A 116 4.30 18.21 -9.84
CA PHE A 116 2.89 17.84 -9.69
C PHE A 116 2.16 18.77 -8.72
N ASN A 117 1.09 19.36 -9.18
CA ASN A 117 0.12 20.04 -8.32
C ASN A 117 -1.05 19.08 -8.04
N THR A 118 -1.15 18.61 -6.81
CA THR A 118 -2.16 17.63 -6.38
C THR A 118 -3.30 18.25 -5.55
N SER A 119 -3.29 19.58 -5.37
CA SER A 119 -4.22 20.30 -4.48
C SER A 119 -5.72 20.15 -4.83
N ASN A 120 -6.05 19.65 -6.03
CA ASN A 120 -7.41 19.37 -6.45
C ASN A 120 -7.75 17.87 -6.49
N VAL A 121 -6.78 16.99 -6.17
CA VAL A 121 -6.96 15.54 -6.28
C VAL A 121 -7.82 15.00 -5.14
N THR A 122 -8.81 14.21 -5.47
CA THR A 122 -9.73 13.57 -4.51
C THR A 122 -9.54 12.06 -4.43
N SER A 123 -8.90 11.44 -5.42
CA SER A 123 -8.64 9.98 -5.44
C SER A 123 -7.26 9.65 -5.98
N MET A 124 -6.51 8.85 -5.20
CA MET A 124 -5.19 8.29 -5.55
C MET A 124 -5.19 6.75 -5.45
N ASN A 125 -6.37 6.11 -5.60
CA ASN A 125 -6.46 4.66 -5.52
C ASN A 125 -5.52 3.99 -6.53
N TYR A 126 -4.65 3.07 -6.07
CA TYR A 126 -3.72 2.29 -6.90
C TYR A 126 -2.79 3.13 -7.77
N MET A 127 -2.47 4.38 -7.36
CA MET A 127 -1.75 5.33 -8.23
C MET A 127 -0.41 4.77 -8.72
N PHE A 128 0.36 4.12 -7.85
CA PHE A 128 1.65 3.50 -8.17
C PHE A 128 1.62 1.97 -8.12
N SER A 129 0.45 1.36 -7.83
CA SER A 129 0.34 -0.09 -7.63
C SER A 129 0.97 -0.89 -8.78
N GLU A 130 1.79 -1.89 -8.42
CA GLU A 130 2.53 -2.76 -9.35
C GLU A 130 3.62 -2.05 -10.19
N CYS A 131 4.18 -0.95 -9.67
CA CYS A 131 5.40 -0.33 -10.20
C CYS A 131 6.64 -1.07 -9.64
N ASN A 132 6.76 -2.36 -9.98
CA ASN A 132 7.66 -3.31 -9.30
C ASN A 132 9.15 -2.95 -9.35
N ASN A 133 9.61 -2.13 -10.29
CA ASN A 133 11.02 -1.71 -10.39
C ASN A 133 11.29 -0.34 -9.77
N LEU A 134 10.27 0.33 -9.25
CA LEU A 134 10.43 1.61 -8.57
C LEU A 134 11.16 1.41 -7.24
N LEU A 135 12.24 2.16 -7.03
CA LEU A 135 13.10 2.00 -5.85
C LEU A 135 12.76 2.98 -4.73
N SER A 136 12.37 4.18 -5.10
CA SER A 136 12.00 5.25 -4.18
C SER A 136 10.94 6.16 -4.78
N LEU A 137 10.16 6.81 -3.92
CA LEU A 137 9.20 7.85 -4.29
C LEU A 137 9.42 9.08 -3.41
N ASP A 138 9.48 10.24 -4.06
CA ASP A 138 9.42 11.54 -3.38
C ASP A 138 8.04 12.16 -3.65
N LEU A 139 7.24 12.26 -2.59
CA LEU A 139 5.91 12.85 -2.58
C LEU A 139 5.86 14.09 -1.69
N SER A 140 7.01 14.70 -1.40
CA SER A 140 7.14 15.82 -0.47
C SER A 140 6.37 17.08 -0.87
N ASN A 141 6.03 17.20 -2.15
CA ASN A 141 5.21 18.30 -2.69
C ASN A 141 3.72 17.95 -2.84
N PHE A 142 3.28 16.75 -2.43
CA PHE A 142 1.89 16.34 -2.59
C PHE A 142 1.00 16.97 -1.52
N ASP A 143 0.11 17.86 -1.93
CA ASP A 143 -1.04 18.28 -1.13
C ASP A 143 -2.16 17.24 -1.29
N THR A 144 -2.41 16.48 -0.23
CA THR A 144 -3.45 15.44 -0.22
C THR A 144 -4.68 15.83 0.62
N SER A 145 -4.81 17.10 0.99
CA SER A 145 -5.89 17.63 1.87
C SER A 145 -7.31 17.40 1.35
N LYS A 146 -7.49 17.12 0.05
CA LYS A 146 -8.79 16.79 -0.55
C LYS A 146 -8.97 15.30 -0.85
N VAL A 147 -7.93 14.48 -0.65
CA VAL A 147 -7.98 13.06 -0.99
C VAL A 147 -8.84 12.30 0.01
N THR A 148 -9.80 11.53 -0.49
CA THR A 148 -10.72 10.72 0.32
C THR A 148 -10.45 9.22 0.20
N ALA A 149 -9.65 8.78 -0.80
CA ALA A 149 -9.41 7.38 -1.07
C ALA A 149 -7.96 7.12 -1.54
N MET A 150 -7.26 6.22 -0.82
CA MET A 150 -5.87 5.81 -1.06
C MET A 150 -5.74 4.28 -1.09
N VAL A 151 -6.80 3.56 -1.53
CA VAL A 151 -6.79 2.09 -1.61
C VAL A 151 -5.63 1.62 -2.49
N GLY A 152 -4.78 0.75 -1.96
CA GLY A 152 -3.69 0.12 -2.70
C GLY A 152 -2.71 1.08 -3.36
N MET A 153 -2.51 2.31 -2.84
CA MET A 153 -1.73 3.34 -3.54
C MET A 153 -0.34 2.86 -3.94
N PHE A 154 0.31 2.02 -3.11
CA PHE A 154 1.64 1.44 -3.33
C PHE A 154 1.59 -0.10 -3.36
N GLN A 155 0.42 -0.69 -3.62
CA GLN A 155 0.25 -2.15 -3.57
C GLN A 155 1.15 -2.85 -4.59
N ASN A 156 1.86 -3.90 -4.15
CA ASN A 156 2.78 -4.72 -4.96
C ASN A 156 4.00 -3.97 -5.51
N ASP A 157 4.41 -2.85 -4.94
CA ASP A 157 5.66 -2.17 -5.27
C ASP A 157 6.83 -2.90 -4.58
N THR A 158 7.15 -4.07 -5.11
CA THR A 158 7.99 -5.06 -4.41
C THR A 158 9.44 -4.63 -4.19
N ASN A 159 9.96 -3.71 -4.98
CA ASN A 159 11.31 -3.15 -4.83
C ASN A 159 11.35 -1.77 -4.17
N LEU A 160 10.19 -1.18 -3.87
CA LEU A 160 10.13 0.13 -3.21
C LEU A 160 10.72 0.02 -1.80
N SER A 161 11.80 0.77 -1.57
CA SER A 161 12.56 0.74 -0.31
C SER A 161 12.38 1.99 0.54
N SER A 162 11.95 3.10 -0.06
CA SER A 162 11.70 4.36 0.63
C SER A 162 10.60 5.19 -0.02
N ILE A 163 9.82 5.88 0.81
CA ILE A 163 8.84 6.88 0.40
C ILE A 163 9.08 8.11 1.27
N ASN A 164 9.21 9.27 0.65
CA ASN A 164 9.27 10.55 1.33
C ASN A 164 7.89 11.21 1.26
N PHE A 165 7.17 11.25 2.37
CA PHE A 165 5.94 12.01 2.53
C PHE A 165 6.29 13.41 3.04
N GLY A 166 5.84 14.47 2.37
CA GLY A 166 6.04 15.83 2.86
C GLY A 166 5.02 16.23 3.94
N SER A 167 5.23 17.40 4.54
CA SER A 167 4.33 17.96 5.56
C SER A 167 2.90 18.22 5.09
N ASP A 168 2.69 18.32 3.78
CA ASP A 168 1.36 18.55 3.19
C ASP A 168 0.65 17.22 2.82
N PHE A 169 1.30 16.08 3.10
CA PHE A 169 0.70 14.75 2.89
C PHE A 169 -0.32 14.46 4.00
N ASN A 170 -1.51 14.98 3.85
CA ASN A 170 -2.58 14.92 4.84
C ASN A 170 -3.58 13.81 4.53
N THR A 171 -3.84 12.92 5.49
CA THR A 171 -4.80 11.81 5.33
C THR A 171 -6.11 12.00 6.09
N GLU A 172 -6.38 13.19 6.63
CA GLU A 172 -7.55 13.48 7.48
C GLU A 172 -8.89 13.10 6.82
N LYS A 173 -9.03 13.29 5.50
CA LYS A 173 -10.27 12.96 4.78
C LYS A 173 -10.30 11.53 4.24
N VAL A 174 -9.24 10.77 4.40
CA VAL A 174 -9.18 9.40 3.90
C VAL A 174 -10.03 8.48 4.77
N THR A 175 -10.94 7.76 4.14
CA THR A 175 -11.84 6.81 4.84
C THR A 175 -11.46 5.35 4.64
N ASN A 176 -10.59 5.07 3.65
CA ASN A 176 -10.24 3.71 3.27
C ASN A 176 -8.76 3.61 2.89
N MET A 177 -8.00 2.81 3.66
CA MET A 177 -6.58 2.53 3.47
C MET A 177 -6.32 1.03 3.17
N ILE A 178 -7.31 0.32 2.59
CA ILE A 178 -7.14 -1.08 2.20
C ILE A 178 -5.86 -1.24 1.37
N ALA A 179 -5.00 -2.17 1.78
CA ALA A 179 -3.82 -2.62 1.04
C ALA A 179 -2.84 -1.48 0.64
N MET A 180 -2.84 -0.32 1.33
CA MET A 180 -2.08 0.86 0.91
C MET A 180 -0.60 0.56 0.67
N PHE A 181 0.04 -0.24 1.53
CA PHE A 181 1.45 -0.68 1.43
C PHE A 181 1.57 -2.19 1.21
N SER A 182 0.48 -2.87 0.83
CA SER A 182 0.47 -4.32 0.68
C SER A 182 1.55 -4.79 -0.31
N SER A 183 2.37 -5.75 0.10
CA SER A 183 3.47 -6.33 -0.68
C SER A 183 4.58 -5.35 -1.07
N CYS A 184 4.79 -4.27 -0.32
CA CYS A 184 6.00 -3.45 -0.39
C CYS A 184 7.14 -4.21 0.32
N LYS A 185 7.64 -5.26 -0.32
CA LYS A 185 8.52 -6.26 0.31
C LYS A 185 9.87 -5.73 0.77
N LYS A 186 10.39 -4.70 0.11
CA LYS A 186 11.70 -4.09 0.42
C LYS A 186 11.61 -2.89 1.37
N LEU A 187 10.40 -2.45 1.70
CA LEU A 187 10.18 -1.33 2.60
C LEU A 187 10.55 -1.76 4.03
N SER A 188 11.70 -1.28 4.52
CA SER A 188 12.22 -1.64 5.85
C SER A 188 11.87 -0.63 6.93
N TYR A 189 11.56 0.58 6.54
CA TYR A 189 11.11 1.70 7.37
C TYR A 189 10.11 2.54 6.58
N ILE A 190 9.16 3.12 7.27
CA ILE A 190 8.21 4.08 6.72
C ILE A 190 7.87 5.10 7.80
N ASP A 191 7.95 6.39 7.45
CA ASP A 191 7.51 7.48 8.31
C ASP A 191 6.02 7.73 8.07
N LEU A 192 5.21 7.53 9.12
CA LEU A 192 3.76 7.75 9.11
C LEU A 192 3.34 8.86 10.07
N SER A 193 4.28 9.70 10.54
CA SER A 193 4.02 10.74 11.55
C SER A 193 2.93 11.74 11.11
N GLU A 194 2.85 12.02 9.81
CA GLU A 194 1.85 12.94 9.23
C GLU A 194 0.49 12.28 8.93
N PHE A 195 0.34 10.97 9.21
CA PHE A 195 -0.90 10.27 8.91
C PHE A 195 -1.96 10.53 9.99
N ASN A 196 -3.06 11.14 9.62
CA ASN A 196 -4.27 11.26 10.43
C ASN A 196 -5.29 10.20 10.01
N THR A 197 -5.53 9.20 10.87
CA THR A 197 -6.42 8.09 10.55
C THR A 197 -7.82 8.19 11.19
N SER A 198 -8.15 9.33 11.78
CA SER A 198 -9.39 9.54 12.54
C SER A 198 -10.70 9.34 11.76
N ASN A 199 -10.64 9.31 10.43
CA ASN A 199 -11.79 9.01 9.57
C ASN A 199 -11.69 7.65 8.86
N VAL A 200 -10.62 6.89 9.08
CA VAL A 200 -10.43 5.59 8.43
C VAL A 200 -11.35 4.54 9.05
N THR A 201 -12.10 3.86 8.20
CA THR A 201 -13.01 2.77 8.62
C THR A 201 -12.49 1.39 8.24
N ASN A 202 -11.51 1.30 7.33
CA ASN A 202 -11.00 0.03 6.84
C ASN A 202 -9.48 0.08 6.66
N MET A 203 -8.76 -0.77 7.42
CA MET A 203 -7.31 -0.95 7.36
C MET A 203 -6.92 -2.36 6.92
N GLN A 204 -7.82 -3.07 6.22
CA GLN A 204 -7.57 -4.43 5.72
C GLN A 204 -6.28 -4.48 4.92
N SER A 205 -5.40 -5.43 5.24
CA SER A 205 -4.16 -5.74 4.50
C SER A 205 -3.21 -4.54 4.33
N MET A 206 -3.29 -3.49 5.18
CA MET A 206 -2.54 -2.24 4.98
C MET A 206 -1.03 -2.48 4.84
N PHE A 207 -0.46 -3.40 5.64
CA PHE A 207 0.96 -3.78 5.62
C PHE A 207 1.16 -5.27 5.27
N TYR A 208 0.20 -5.88 4.58
CA TYR A 208 0.26 -7.28 4.16
C TYR A 208 1.52 -7.56 3.34
N TYR A 209 2.31 -8.60 3.69
CA TYR A 209 3.58 -8.95 3.03
C TYR A 209 4.64 -7.82 2.99
N CYS A 210 4.64 -6.90 3.94
CA CYS A 210 5.77 -5.99 4.14
C CYS A 210 6.92 -6.74 4.83
N GLU A 211 7.57 -7.62 4.06
CA GLU A 211 8.50 -8.63 4.58
C GLU A 211 9.74 -8.03 5.25
N SER A 212 10.17 -6.83 4.84
CA SER A 212 11.39 -6.17 5.34
C SER A 212 11.16 -5.25 6.54
N LEU A 213 9.90 -4.92 6.89
CA LEU A 213 9.61 -4.06 8.04
C LEU A 213 10.12 -4.71 9.34
N GLN A 214 10.93 -3.96 10.11
CA GLN A 214 11.49 -4.40 11.39
C GLN A 214 10.76 -3.80 12.58
N SER A 215 10.33 -2.57 12.46
CA SER A 215 9.50 -1.83 13.40
C SER A 215 8.54 -0.92 12.65
N LEU A 216 7.49 -0.47 13.33
CA LEU A 216 6.49 0.43 12.75
C LEU A 216 5.93 1.30 13.89
N ASP A 217 6.07 2.63 13.75
CA ASP A 217 5.46 3.59 14.67
C ASP A 217 4.04 3.90 14.20
N LEU A 218 3.06 3.53 15.03
CA LEU A 218 1.63 3.77 14.82
C LEU A 218 1.03 4.57 15.97
N SER A 219 1.85 5.27 16.75
CA SER A 219 1.42 5.99 17.96
C SER A 219 0.39 7.11 17.69
N ASN A 220 0.41 7.66 16.46
CA ASN A 220 -0.55 8.68 16.01
C ASN A 220 -1.82 8.12 15.37
N PHE A 221 -1.95 6.76 15.24
CA PHE A 221 -3.13 6.17 14.60
C PHE A 221 -4.35 6.22 15.53
N ASP A 222 -5.42 6.88 15.10
CA ASP A 222 -6.75 6.75 15.67
C ASP A 222 -7.52 5.65 14.94
N THR A 223 -7.82 4.57 15.64
CA THR A 223 -8.55 3.42 15.08
C THR A 223 -10.00 3.33 15.55
N SER A 224 -10.51 4.37 16.18
CA SER A 224 -11.84 4.38 16.79
C SER A 224 -13.00 4.12 15.82
N LYS A 225 -12.82 4.43 14.53
CA LYS A 225 -13.83 4.17 13.48
C LYS A 225 -13.54 2.90 12.67
N VAL A 226 -12.43 2.22 12.91
CA VAL A 226 -12.03 1.04 12.13
C VAL A 226 -12.94 -0.14 12.44
N THR A 227 -13.47 -0.76 11.39
CA THR A 227 -14.37 -1.93 11.52
C THR A 227 -13.70 -3.25 11.12
N THR A 228 -12.59 -3.20 10.39
CA THR A 228 -11.84 -4.40 9.99
C THR A 228 -10.34 -4.13 9.96
N MET A 229 -9.57 -5.06 10.55
CA MET A 229 -8.12 -5.16 10.52
C MET A 229 -7.67 -6.50 9.92
N TYR A 230 -8.51 -7.08 9.01
CA TYR A 230 -8.20 -8.34 8.34
C TYR A 230 -6.80 -8.31 7.72
N ALA A 231 -5.94 -9.27 8.09
CA ALA A 231 -4.60 -9.46 7.54
C ALA A 231 -3.71 -8.21 7.59
N MET A 232 -3.93 -7.24 8.53
CA MET A 232 -3.25 -5.94 8.51
C MET A 232 -1.72 -6.06 8.52
N PHE A 233 -1.16 -7.00 9.29
CA PHE A 233 0.29 -7.26 9.40
C PHE A 233 0.66 -8.67 8.92
N MET A 234 -0.22 -9.34 8.17
CA MET A 234 0.04 -10.70 7.70
C MET A 234 1.32 -10.78 6.88
N ASN A 235 2.21 -11.74 7.21
CA ASN A 235 3.53 -11.92 6.58
C ASN A 235 4.51 -10.74 6.73
N CYS A 236 4.38 -9.91 7.77
CA CYS A 236 5.46 -9.02 8.21
C CYS A 236 6.51 -9.84 8.96
N ILE A 237 7.22 -10.69 8.22
CA ILE A 237 8.07 -11.78 8.78
C ILE A 237 9.26 -11.29 9.59
N ASN A 238 9.72 -10.06 9.37
CA ASN A 238 10.84 -9.44 10.08
C ASN A 238 10.41 -8.45 11.16
N LEU A 239 9.11 -8.18 11.31
CA LEU A 239 8.58 -7.29 12.34
C LEU A 239 8.86 -7.90 13.72
N LYS A 240 9.64 -7.19 14.54
CA LYS A 240 10.12 -7.67 15.84
C LYS A 240 9.32 -7.08 16.98
N GLU A 241 9.01 -5.80 16.88
CA GLU A 241 8.32 -5.01 17.89
C GLU A 241 7.15 -4.26 17.24
N LEU A 242 6.02 -4.21 17.93
CA LEU A 242 4.83 -3.50 17.48
C LEU A 242 4.03 -3.04 18.71
N ASP A 243 3.96 -1.73 18.90
CA ASP A 243 3.12 -1.13 19.94
C ASP A 243 1.75 -0.76 19.35
N LEU A 244 0.69 -1.36 19.91
CA LEU A 244 -0.70 -1.12 19.56
C LEU A 244 -1.51 -0.64 20.78
N SER A 245 -0.85 -0.13 21.79
CA SER A 245 -1.49 0.29 23.04
C SER A 245 -2.52 1.42 22.87
N ASN A 246 -2.36 2.24 21.81
CA ASN A 246 -3.28 3.31 21.44
C ASN A 246 -4.47 2.83 20.58
N PHE A 247 -4.48 1.57 20.12
CA PHE A 247 -5.54 1.08 19.23
C PHE A 247 -6.86 0.93 19.98
N ASN A 248 -7.89 1.61 19.49
CA ASN A 248 -9.28 1.40 19.90
C ASN A 248 -9.95 0.40 18.98
N THR A 249 -10.24 -0.79 19.48
CA THR A 249 -10.82 -1.88 18.69
C THR A 249 -12.31 -2.12 18.93
N SER A 250 -12.97 -1.22 19.66
CA SER A 250 -14.38 -1.35 20.06
C SER A 250 -15.39 -1.44 18.90
N ASN A 251 -14.98 -1.06 17.70
CA ASN A 251 -15.79 -1.19 16.48
C ASN A 251 -15.30 -2.28 15.54
N VAL A 252 -14.20 -2.97 15.86
CA VAL A 252 -13.62 -3.98 14.99
C VAL A 252 -14.41 -5.29 15.06
N THR A 253 -14.82 -5.78 13.91
CA THR A 253 -15.56 -7.05 13.78
C THR A 253 -14.70 -8.19 13.19
N ASN A 254 -13.59 -7.88 12.51
CA ASN A 254 -12.77 -8.86 11.84
C ASN A 254 -11.28 -8.57 12.04
N MET A 255 -10.59 -9.50 12.73
CA MET A 255 -9.13 -9.54 12.89
C MET A 255 -8.52 -10.85 12.34
N GLN A 256 -9.21 -11.51 11.40
CA GLN A 256 -8.70 -12.73 10.80
C GLN A 256 -7.30 -12.51 10.22
N SER A 257 -6.35 -13.40 10.51
CA SER A 257 -4.97 -13.41 10.02
C SER A 257 -4.17 -12.13 10.33
N MET A 258 -4.58 -11.28 11.30
CA MET A 258 -3.97 -9.97 11.54
C MET A 258 -2.46 -10.07 11.73
N PHE A 259 -1.95 -11.07 12.44
CA PHE A 259 -0.53 -11.32 12.70
C PHE A 259 -0.04 -12.64 12.09
N TYR A 260 -0.77 -13.20 11.12
CA TYR A 260 -0.38 -14.46 10.50
C TYR A 260 1.04 -14.40 9.94
N GLN A 261 1.92 -15.34 10.35
CA GLN A 261 3.33 -15.41 9.97
C GLN A 261 4.17 -14.16 10.34
N CYS A 262 3.84 -13.44 11.39
CA CYS A 262 4.76 -12.48 12.00
C CYS A 262 5.84 -13.25 12.78
N ARG A 263 6.76 -13.89 12.04
CA ARG A 263 7.66 -14.94 12.56
C ARG A 263 8.68 -14.43 13.57
N ARG A 264 9.04 -13.13 13.53
CA ARG A 264 10.03 -12.51 14.42
C ARG A 264 9.43 -11.70 15.55
N LEU A 265 8.11 -11.56 15.59
CA LEU A 265 7.41 -10.82 16.64
C LEU A 265 7.64 -11.53 17.99
N GLU A 266 8.27 -10.83 18.94
CA GLU A 266 8.65 -11.38 20.23
C GLU A 266 7.66 -11.01 21.33
N ASP A 267 7.25 -9.75 21.37
CA ASP A 267 6.34 -9.22 22.38
C ASP A 267 5.13 -8.56 21.70
N LEU A 268 3.93 -8.91 22.15
CA LEU A 268 2.70 -8.36 21.60
C LEU A 268 1.74 -8.03 22.74
N ASN A 269 1.53 -6.73 22.96
CA ASN A 269 0.58 -6.22 23.94
C ASN A 269 -0.73 -5.82 23.25
N LEU A 270 -1.79 -6.61 23.48
CA LEU A 270 -3.16 -6.35 23.06
C LEU A 270 -4.07 -6.15 24.29
N GLY A 271 -3.49 -5.76 25.42
CA GLY A 271 -4.23 -5.55 26.67
C GLY A 271 -5.26 -4.42 26.61
N SER A 272 -5.16 -3.51 25.62
CA SER A 272 -6.16 -2.46 25.36
C SER A 272 -7.31 -2.93 24.45
N PHE A 273 -7.22 -4.12 23.84
CA PHE A 273 -8.16 -4.54 22.80
C PHE A 273 -9.54 -4.89 23.39
N ASP A 274 -10.56 -4.22 22.91
CA ASP A 274 -11.96 -4.59 23.11
C ASP A 274 -12.40 -5.57 22.01
N THR A 275 -12.77 -6.78 22.40
CA THR A 275 -13.19 -7.85 21.48
C THR A 275 -14.70 -8.08 21.47
N SER A 276 -15.48 -7.18 22.09
CA SER A 276 -16.94 -7.36 22.30
C SER A 276 -17.74 -7.48 21.00
N LYS A 277 -17.29 -6.81 19.92
CA LYS A 277 -17.92 -6.88 18.58
C LYS A 277 -17.22 -7.85 17.63
N LEU A 278 -16.14 -8.49 18.07
CA LEU A 278 -15.30 -9.30 17.22
C LEU A 278 -16.02 -10.61 16.84
N THR A 279 -16.13 -10.87 15.54
CA THR A 279 -16.79 -12.07 15.02
C THR A 279 -15.83 -13.13 14.53
N THR A 280 -14.62 -12.76 14.08
CA THR A 280 -13.62 -13.70 13.58
C THR A 280 -12.19 -13.31 13.92
N ILE A 281 -11.42 -14.33 14.36
CA ILE A 281 -9.97 -14.30 14.62
C ILE A 281 -9.25 -15.47 13.95
N ASN A 282 -9.82 -16.04 12.89
CA ASN A 282 -9.22 -17.19 12.21
C ASN A 282 -7.76 -16.90 11.89
N TYR A 283 -6.84 -17.82 12.31
CA TYR A 283 -5.40 -17.73 12.04
C TYR A 283 -4.70 -16.48 12.58
N ILE A 284 -5.27 -15.76 13.56
CA ILE A 284 -4.79 -14.43 14.00
C ILE A 284 -3.31 -14.43 14.38
N PHE A 285 -2.80 -15.45 15.11
CA PHE A 285 -1.40 -15.60 15.53
C PHE A 285 -0.71 -16.79 14.87
N ASN A 286 -1.28 -17.35 13.81
CA ASN A 286 -0.73 -18.54 13.18
C ASN A 286 0.69 -18.28 12.70
N ASN A 287 1.64 -19.15 13.10
CA ASN A 287 3.07 -19.06 12.80
C ASN A 287 3.79 -17.81 13.38
N CYS A 288 3.33 -17.25 14.49
CA CYS A 288 4.10 -16.30 15.32
C CYS A 288 5.13 -17.07 16.18
N ILE A 289 6.08 -17.72 15.54
CA ILE A 289 6.98 -18.72 16.16
C ILE A 289 8.03 -18.15 17.13
N SER A 290 8.23 -16.84 17.16
CA SER A 290 9.17 -16.20 18.09
C SER A 290 8.48 -15.53 19.27
N LEU A 291 7.16 -15.59 19.34
CA LEU A 291 6.39 -14.91 20.38
C LEU A 291 6.78 -15.45 21.76
N LYS A 292 7.20 -14.55 22.65
CA LYS A 292 7.62 -14.79 24.03
C LYS A 292 6.56 -14.33 25.02
N ASN A 293 5.98 -13.16 24.75
CA ASN A 293 4.96 -12.56 25.59
C ASN A 293 3.74 -12.14 24.73
N LEU A 294 2.56 -12.59 25.14
CA LEU A 294 1.29 -12.20 24.54
C LEU A 294 0.36 -11.68 25.64
N ASP A 295 0.07 -10.40 25.64
CA ASP A 295 -0.87 -9.81 26.59
C ASP A 295 -2.24 -9.60 25.94
N ILE A 296 -3.21 -10.39 26.38
CA ILE A 296 -4.62 -10.33 25.96
C ILE A 296 -5.56 -10.19 27.17
N ARG A 297 -5.06 -9.54 28.24
CA ARG A 297 -5.74 -9.50 29.54
C ARG A 297 -7.16 -8.95 29.52
N ASN A 298 -7.54 -8.14 28.54
CA ASN A 298 -8.90 -7.61 28.41
C ASN A 298 -9.70 -8.29 27.29
N ALA A 299 -9.06 -9.13 26.47
CA ALA A 299 -9.73 -9.81 25.39
C ALA A 299 -10.53 -11.03 25.88
N GLU A 300 -11.68 -11.26 25.29
CA GLU A 300 -12.54 -12.44 25.51
C GLU A 300 -12.58 -13.28 24.23
N LEU A 301 -11.42 -13.83 23.86
CA LEU A 301 -11.24 -14.56 22.59
C LEU A 301 -12.02 -15.89 22.57
N SER A 302 -12.28 -16.47 23.76
CA SER A 302 -13.15 -17.66 23.89
C SER A 302 -14.57 -17.42 23.37
N LYS A 303 -15.06 -16.18 23.43
CA LYS A 303 -16.43 -15.79 23.00
C LYS A 303 -16.53 -15.53 21.49
N VAL A 304 -15.43 -15.36 20.79
CA VAL A 304 -15.45 -15.09 19.34
C VAL A 304 -16.01 -16.29 18.58
N GLN A 305 -16.91 -16.03 17.64
CA GLN A 305 -17.65 -17.10 16.92
C GLN A 305 -16.75 -17.93 16.01
N SER A 306 -15.92 -17.27 15.19
CA SER A 306 -15.04 -17.96 14.24
C SER A 306 -13.57 -17.78 14.66
N LYS A 307 -12.93 -18.91 15.05
CA LYS A 307 -11.59 -18.98 15.60
C LYS A 307 -10.82 -20.21 15.15
N ILE A 308 -10.72 -20.41 13.83
CA ILE A 308 -10.03 -21.56 13.24
C ILE A 308 -8.51 -21.40 13.45
N VAL A 309 -7.88 -22.39 14.12
CA VAL A 309 -6.42 -22.48 14.36
C VAL A 309 -5.74 -21.16 14.74
N PRO A 310 -6.25 -20.41 15.71
CA PRO A 310 -5.77 -19.04 15.97
C PRO A 310 -4.36 -19.00 16.52
N TYR A 311 -3.86 -20.06 17.17
CA TYR A 311 -2.59 -20.11 17.92
C TYR A 311 -1.58 -21.11 17.39
N TYR A 312 -1.79 -21.66 16.20
CA TYR A 312 -0.83 -22.62 15.63
C TYR A 312 0.54 -21.98 15.44
N GLY A 313 1.57 -22.61 15.98
CA GLY A 313 2.95 -22.14 15.89
C GLY A 313 3.39 -21.20 17.02
N ILE A 314 2.52 -20.78 17.93
CA ILE A 314 2.95 -20.18 19.19
C ILE A 314 3.65 -21.26 20.01
N LYS A 315 4.85 -20.96 20.52
CA LYS A 315 5.60 -21.89 21.36
C LYS A 315 4.92 -22.06 22.70
N ASN A 316 4.98 -23.26 23.24
CA ASN A 316 4.49 -23.55 24.59
C ASN A 316 5.26 -22.82 25.72
N THR A 317 6.44 -22.26 25.40
CA THR A 317 7.25 -21.46 26.32
C THR A 317 6.83 -19.98 26.36
N ALA A 318 5.89 -19.57 25.51
CA ALA A 318 5.39 -18.19 25.52
C ALA A 318 4.60 -17.91 26.80
N THR A 319 4.83 -16.77 27.43
CA THR A 319 4.02 -16.26 28.54
C THR A 319 2.80 -15.54 27.99
N ILE A 320 1.61 -15.94 28.46
CA ILE A 320 0.34 -15.39 27.95
C ILE A 320 -0.46 -14.84 29.13
N TYR A 321 -0.78 -13.57 29.07
CA TYR A 321 -1.58 -12.90 30.07
C TYR A 321 -3.04 -12.83 29.62
N VAL A 322 -3.93 -13.39 30.44
CA VAL A 322 -5.36 -13.56 30.12
C VAL A 322 -6.25 -12.94 31.21
N LYS A 323 -7.52 -12.67 30.86
CA LYS A 323 -8.50 -12.01 31.71
C LYS A 323 -8.96 -12.84 32.90
N ASN A 324 -9.19 -14.13 32.67
CA ASN A 324 -9.85 -15.00 33.68
C ASN A 324 -9.56 -16.49 33.40
N SER A 325 -10.12 -17.36 34.24
CA SER A 325 -10.00 -18.82 34.13
C SER A 325 -10.59 -19.37 32.83
N THR A 326 -11.67 -18.80 32.32
CA THR A 326 -12.26 -19.23 31.04
C THR A 326 -11.30 -19.03 29.88
N GLU A 327 -10.68 -17.85 29.81
CA GLU A 327 -9.66 -17.56 28.78
C GLU A 327 -8.40 -18.43 28.98
N LYS A 328 -7.99 -18.70 30.24
CA LYS A 328 -6.88 -19.61 30.55
C LYS A 328 -7.14 -21.02 29.98
N GLU A 329 -8.29 -21.60 30.25
CA GLU A 329 -8.66 -22.93 29.76
C GLU A 329 -8.80 -22.94 28.23
N TYR A 330 -9.33 -21.87 27.67
CA TYR A 330 -9.38 -21.70 26.19
C TYR A 330 -7.98 -21.71 25.57
N MET A 331 -7.01 -20.97 26.13
CA MET A 331 -5.63 -20.95 25.64
C MET A 331 -4.96 -22.30 25.78
N LYS A 332 -5.10 -22.98 26.93
CA LYS A 332 -4.59 -24.35 27.16
C LYS A 332 -5.09 -25.32 26.09
N SER A 333 -6.36 -25.23 25.73
CA SER A 333 -6.97 -26.15 24.76
C SER A 333 -6.54 -25.89 23.31
N ASN A 334 -5.99 -24.71 22.99
CA ASN A 334 -5.71 -24.30 21.63
C ASN A 334 -4.22 -24.12 21.31
N ILE A 335 -3.34 -24.16 22.32
CA ILE A 335 -1.89 -24.12 22.12
C ILE A 335 -1.34 -25.51 22.36
N SER A 336 -0.62 -26.05 21.37
CA SER A 336 -0.04 -27.38 21.43
C SER A 336 0.97 -27.49 22.60
N ASN A 337 0.77 -28.46 23.50
CA ASN A 337 1.59 -28.67 24.68
C ASN A 337 1.76 -27.42 25.57
N ALA A 338 0.69 -26.60 25.68
CA ALA A 338 0.71 -25.43 26.54
C ALA A 338 1.14 -25.78 27.97
N ILE A 339 2.06 -24.98 28.52
CA ILE A 339 2.48 -25.07 29.91
C ILE A 339 1.54 -24.19 30.73
N GLU A 340 0.81 -24.78 31.68
CA GLU A 340 -0.22 -24.07 32.45
C GLU A 340 0.33 -22.85 33.21
N ASP A 341 1.54 -22.98 33.77
CA ASP A 341 2.20 -21.91 34.51
C ASP A 341 2.59 -20.70 33.65
N ASN A 342 2.67 -20.90 32.32
CA ASN A 342 2.96 -19.82 31.38
C ASN A 342 1.68 -19.04 30.98
N ILE A 343 0.48 -19.50 31.36
CA ILE A 343 -0.77 -18.80 31.11
C ILE A 343 -1.24 -18.15 32.42
N ILE A 344 -1.03 -16.86 32.52
CA ILE A 344 -1.16 -16.08 33.75
C ILE A 344 -2.46 -15.27 33.73
N ILE A 345 -3.29 -15.44 34.75
CA ILE A 345 -4.48 -14.62 34.93
C ILE A 345 -4.07 -13.30 35.57
N ILE A 346 -4.37 -12.19 34.91
CA ILE A 346 -4.21 -10.86 35.45
C ILE A 346 -5.59 -10.38 35.88
N ASN A 347 -5.84 -10.40 37.18
CA ASN A 347 -7.03 -9.75 37.71
C ASN A 347 -6.86 -8.24 37.54
N GLY A 348 -7.75 -7.62 36.76
CA GLY A 348 -7.81 -6.18 36.55
C GLY A 348 -8.26 -5.42 37.80
#